data_839cb5bfd149ac168c58b9b16e384004
#
_entry.id   839cb5bfd149ac168c58b9b16e384004
#
_cell.length_a   1.000
_cell.length_b   1.000
_cell.length_c   1.000
_cell.angle_alpha   90.00
_cell.angle_beta   90.00
_cell.angle_gamma   90.00
#
_symmetry.space_group_name_H-M   'P 1'
#
loop_
_entity.id
_entity.type
_entity.pdbx_description
1 polymer ?
#
loop_
_entity_poly.entity_id
_entity_poly.type
_entity_poly.pdbx_seq_one_letter_code
_entity_poly.pdbx_strand_id
1 'polypeptide(L)'
;MLGMTPFTSPLVMEALVGAARAAPGLELLMLFGSRVQGEAHPGSDWDFGYLATGEFDMAAFVGALVEIVRSDRIDLVDLRRASGLLRYRAARDGQPVYEARPRLAERFCLEAVQFWCDAAPILERAYDEVLAELKP
;
A
#
# COMPACT_ATOMS: atom_id res chain seq x y z
N MET A 1 2.14 19.60 9.58
CA MET A 1 2.19 18.98 9.86
C MET A 1 2.25 18.46 10.46
N LEU A 2 2.15 18.51 10.53
CA LEU A 2 2.19 17.96 11.14
C LEU A 2 2.76 17.11 11.55
N GLY A 3 3.18 17.18 12.17
CA GLY A 3 3.80 16.10 12.94
C GLY A 3 4.23 14.87 12.24
N MET A 4 4.22 14.92 11.00
CA MET A 4 4.60 13.82 10.14
C MET A 4 6.07 13.94 9.85
N THR A 5 6.88 13.45 10.80
CA THR A 5 8.24 13.18 10.44
C THR A 5 8.20 11.99 9.50
N PRO A 6 8.55 12.15 8.25
CA PRO A 6 8.59 10.99 7.36
C PRO A 6 9.68 10.05 7.84
N PHE A 7 9.34 8.80 8.03
CA PHE A 7 10.31 7.77 8.39
C PHE A 7 11.20 7.40 7.20
N THR A 8 10.98 8.06 6.09
CA THR A 8 11.74 7.91 4.86
C THR A 8 12.39 9.26 4.58
N SER A 9 13.67 9.26 4.25
CA SER A 9 14.37 10.51 4.00
C SER A 9 13.77 11.25 2.82
N PRO A 10 13.82 12.59 2.81
CA PRO A 10 13.30 13.36 1.68
C PRO A 10 13.93 12.99 0.34
N LEU A 11 15.23 12.66 0.33
CA LEU A 11 15.91 12.26 -0.90
C LEU A 11 15.38 10.95 -1.46
N VAL A 12 15.12 9.97 -0.58
CA VAL A 12 14.55 8.70 -1.00
C VAL A 12 13.13 8.94 -1.52
N MET A 13 12.36 9.74 -0.81
CA MET A 13 10.99 10.05 -1.23
C MET A 13 10.96 10.71 -2.61
N GLU A 14 11.84 11.68 -2.87
CA GLU A 14 11.93 12.30 -4.19
C GLU A 14 12.28 11.30 -5.28
N ALA A 15 13.21 10.38 -4.98
CA ALA A 15 13.60 9.35 -5.94
C ALA A 15 12.44 8.40 -6.22
N LEU A 16 11.68 8.04 -5.20
CA LEU A 16 10.49 7.19 -5.37
C LEU A 16 9.44 7.87 -6.25
N VAL A 17 9.19 9.14 -6.01
CA VAL A 17 8.25 9.91 -6.83
C VAL A 17 8.72 9.99 -8.28
N GLY A 18 10.01 10.22 -8.48
CA GLY A 18 10.59 10.28 -9.82
C GLY A 18 10.45 8.97 -10.58
N ALA A 19 10.75 7.85 -9.89
CA ALA A 19 10.61 6.53 -10.50
C ALA A 19 9.15 6.22 -10.83
N ALA A 20 8.24 6.58 -9.94
CA ALA A 20 6.81 6.37 -10.17
C ALA A 20 6.30 7.17 -11.35
N ARG A 21 6.71 8.43 -11.44
CA ARG A 21 6.32 9.31 -12.53
C ARG A 21 6.83 8.79 -13.87
N ALA A 22 8.00 8.16 -13.87
CA ALA A 22 8.62 7.63 -15.08
C ALA A 22 8.09 6.25 -15.47
N ALA A 23 7.34 5.59 -14.61
CA ALA A 23 6.84 4.24 -14.87
C ALA A 23 5.56 4.26 -15.70
N PRO A 24 5.59 3.76 -16.94
CA PRO A 24 4.39 3.77 -17.78
C PRO A 24 3.27 2.97 -17.12
N GLY A 25 2.08 3.54 -17.13
CA GLY A 25 0.89 2.86 -16.63
C GLY A 25 0.69 2.90 -15.12
N LEU A 26 1.66 3.36 -14.36
CA LEU A 26 1.49 3.46 -12.92
C LEU A 26 0.56 4.61 -12.58
N GLU A 27 -0.48 4.33 -11.80
CA GLU A 27 -1.48 5.32 -11.44
C GLU A 27 -1.35 5.77 -10.00
N LEU A 28 -1.05 4.84 -9.09
CA LEU A 28 -0.95 5.15 -7.67
C LEU A 28 0.15 4.31 -7.05
N LEU A 29 0.94 4.91 -6.19
CA LEU A 29 1.92 4.21 -5.37
C LEU A 29 1.75 4.62 -3.93
N MET A 30 1.61 3.66 -3.04
CA MET A 30 1.47 3.89 -1.61
C MET A 30 2.54 3.13 -0.86
N LEU A 31 3.03 3.73 0.21
CA LEU A 31 3.96 3.10 1.14
C LEU A 31 3.21 2.81 2.43
N PHE A 32 3.36 1.60 2.97
CA PHE A 32 2.72 1.25 4.23
C PHE A 32 3.64 0.32 5.03
N GLY A 33 3.14 -0.20 6.17
CA GLY A 33 3.94 -1.04 7.03
C GLY A 33 4.81 -0.25 8.00
N SER A 34 5.87 -0.88 8.50
CA SER A 34 6.70 -0.30 9.55
C SER A 34 7.41 0.99 9.12
N ARG A 35 7.69 1.15 7.82
CA ARG A 35 8.35 2.34 7.29
C ARG A 35 7.50 3.60 7.43
N VAL A 36 6.18 3.45 7.55
CA VAL A 36 5.27 4.57 7.74
C VAL A 36 4.92 4.73 9.22
N GLN A 37 4.84 3.63 9.96
CA GLN A 37 4.35 3.63 11.33
C GLN A 37 5.41 3.96 12.38
N GLY A 38 6.63 4.22 11.99
CA GLY A 38 7.68 4.62 12.94
C GLY A 38 8.38 3.46 13.62
N GLU A 39 8.14 2.25 13.17
CA GLU A 39 8.74 1.05 13.73
C GLU A 39 9.90 0.56 12.88
N ALA A 40 10.28 1.32 11.86
CA ALA A 40 11.30 0.90 10.92
C ALA A 40 12.69 0.89 11.53
N HIS A 41 13.48 -0.10 11.14
CA HIS A 41 14.89 -0.19 11.43
C HIS A 41 15.61 -0.59 10.12
N PRO A 42 16.95 -0.56 10.06
CA PRO A 42 17.64 -0.79 8.79
C PRO A 42 17.29 -2.10 8.09
N GLY A 43 16.86 -3.12 8.82
CA GLY A 43 16.46 -4.39 8.23
C GLY A 43 14.97 -4.51 7.93
N SER A 44 14.19 -3.44 8.14
CA SER A 44 12.74 -3.50 7.90
C SER A 44 12.42 -3.61 6.43
N ASP A 45 11.36 -4.36 6.13
CA ASP A 45 10.85 -4.49 4.77
C ASP A 45 10.24 -3.18 4.28
N TRP A 46 10.26 -3.02 2.98
CA TRP A 46 9.58 -1.91 2.32
C TRP A 46 8.30 -2.45 1.70
N ASP A 47 7.18 -2.00 2.22
CA ASP A 47 5.86 -2.46 1.77
C ASP A 47 5.20 -1.39 0.92
N PHE A 48 5.01 -1.69 -0.36
CA PHE A 48 4.37 -0.79 -1.31
C PHE A 48 3.11 -1.44 -1.87
N GLY A 49 2.12 -0.59 -2.15
CA GLY A 49 0.95 -1.00 -2.90
C GLY A 49 0.78 -0.10 -4.10
N TYR A 50 0.25 -0.63 -5.19
CA TYR A 50 0.11 0.15 -6.41
C TYR A 50 -1.21 -0.13 -7.12
N LEU A 51 -1.63 0.85 -7.92
CA LEU A 51 -2.66 0.68 -8.94
C LEU A 51 -2.02 1.05 -10.27
N ALA A 52 -2.32 0.27 -11.30
CA ALA A 52 -1.73 0.49 -12.62
C ALA A 52 -2.61 -0.03 -13.73
N THR A 53 -2.34 0.45 -14.95
CA THR A 53 -2.93 -0.08 -16.17
C THR A 53 -2.08 -1.24 -16.69
N GLY A 54 -2.55 -1.88 -17.76
CA GLY A 54 -1.86 -3.03 -18.33
C GLY A 54 -0.48 -2.76 -18.90
N GLU A 55 -0.11 -1.49 -19.08
CA GLU A 55 1.23 -1.13 -19.58
C GLU A 55 2.31 -1.23 -18.52
N PHE A 56 1.93 -1.31 -17.25
CA PHE A 56 2.87 -1.25 -16.15
C PHE A 56 3.71 -2.52 -16.07
N ASP A 57 5.03 -2.36 -16.02
CA ASP A 57 5.99 -3.45 -15.86
C ASP A 57 6.41 -3.53 -14.41
N MET A 58 5.79 -4.43 -13.67
CA MET A 58 6.04 -4.58 -12.24
C MET A 58 7.48 -4.99 -11.95
N ALA A 59 8.04 -5.91 -12.74
CA ALA A 59 9.40 -6.39 -12.51
C ALA A 59 10.43 -5.27 -12.68
N ALA A 60 10.27 -4.46 -13.73
CA ALA A 60 11.15 -3.32 -13.94
C ALA A 60 11.04 -2.31 -12.80
N PHE A 61 9.83 -2.09 -12.32
CA PHE A 61 9.61 -1.12 -11.24
C PHE A 61 10.22 -1.61 -9.93
N VAL A 62 10.10 -2.90 -9.61
CA VAL A 62 10.76 -3.47 -8.44
C VAL A 62 12.26 -3.25 -8.52
N GLY A 63 12.85 -3.46 -9.70
CA GLY A 63 14.28 -3.20 -9.88
C GLY A 63 14.66 -1.76 -9.57
N ALA A 64 13.84 -0.81 -10.01
CA ALA A 64 14.07 0.60 -9.71
C ALA A 64 13.97 0.88 -8.21
N LEU A 65 12.97 0.28 -7.54
CA LEU A 65 12.81 0.45 -6.10
C LEU A 65 14.00 -0.09 -5.33
N VAL A 66 14.50 -1.26 -5.71
CA VAL A 66 15.66 -1.87 -5.07
C VAL A 66 16.86 -0.92 -5.11
N GLU A 67 17.09 -0.30 -6.26
CA GLU A 67 18.20 0.65 -6.40
C GLU A 67 18.00 1.90 -5.55
N ILE A 68 16.77 2.37 -5.43
CA ILE A 68 16.49 3.58 -4.66
C ILE A 68 16.62 3.34 -3.17
N VAL A 69 15.99 2.29 -2.66
CA VAL A 69 15.96 2.07 -1.20
C VAL A 69 17.14 1.24 -0.72
N ARG A 70 17.93 0.72 -1.64
CA ARG A 70 19.13 -0.07 -1.35
C ARG A 70 18.83 -1.28 -0.47
N SER A 71 17.74 -1.97 -0.79
CA SER A 71 17.31 -3.17 -0.10
C SER A 71 16.60 -4.07 -1.09
N ASP A 72 16.78 -5.37 -0.94
CA ASP A 72 16.03 -6.36 -1.70
C ASP A 72 14.76 -6.81 -0.98
N ARG A 73 14.52 -6.27 0.21
CA ARG A 73 13.33 -6.58 1.01
C ARG A 73 12.21 -5.64 0.63
N ILE A 74 11.70 -5.84 -0.57
CA ILE A 74 10.61 -5.02 -1.11
C ILE A 74 9.43 -5.93 -1.41
N ASP A 75 8.27 -5.53 -0.91
CA ASP A 75 7.01 -6.17 -1.21
C ASP A 75 6.16 -5.17 -1.99
N LEU A 76 5.84 -5.50 -3.21
CA LEU A 76 5.04 -4.64 -4.08
C LEU A 76 3.74 -5.36 -4.43
N VAL A 77 2.64 -4.86 -3.91
CA VAL A 77 1.34 -5.53 -4.00
C VAL A 77 0.41 -4.78 -4.95
N ASP A 78 -0.23 -5.53 -5.83
CA ASP A 78 -1.29 -5.00 -6.69
C ASP A 78 -2.55 -4.79 -5.85
N LEU A 79 -2.87 -3.54 -5.54
CA LEU A 79 -4.01 -3.21 -4.68
C LEU A 79 -5.36 -3.54 -5.33
N ARG A 80 -5.38 -3.67 -6.65
CA ARG A 80 -6.61 -4.05 -7.35
C ARG A 80 -6.98 -5.51 -7.07
N ARG A 81 -5.95 -6.35 -6.87
CA ARG A 81 -6.12 -7.78 -6.60
C ARG A 81 -6.00 -8.14 -5.13
N ALA A 82 -5.67 -7.19 -4.30
CA ALA A 82 -5.49 -7.42 -2.87
C ALA A 82 -6.81 -7.73 -2.20
N SER A 83 -6.74 -8.42 -1.06
CA SER A 83 -7.93 -8.68 -0.25
C SER A 83 -8.52 -7.37 0.27
N GLY A 84 -9.81 -7.41 0.64
CA GLY A 84 -10.46 -6.25 1.23
C GLY A 84 -9.75 -5.76 2.48
N LEU A 85 -9.26 -6.69 3.30
CA LEU A 85 -8.55 -6.33 4.53
C LEU A 85 -7.23 -5.63 4.22
N LEU A 86 -6.46 -6.14 3.26
CA LEU A 86 -5.19 -5.51 2.90
C LEU A 86 -5.40 -4.13 2.30
N ARG A 87 -6.40 -3.99 1.43
CA ARG A 87 -6.77 -2.69 0.87
C ARG A 87 -7.19 -1.70 1.95
N TYR A 88 -7.97 -2.18 2.92
CA TYR A 88 -8.40 -1.35 4.05
C TYR A 88 -7.19 -0.90 4.88
N ARG A 89 -6.26 -1.81 5.17
CA ARG A 89 -5.06 -1.46 5.93
C ARG A 89 -4.19 -0.46 5.18
N ALA A 90 -4.04 -0.65 3.88
CA ALA A 90 -3.29 0.31 3.06
C ALA A 90 -3.96 1.68 3.07
N ALA A 91 -5.28 1.72 3.02
CA ALA A 91 -6.03 2.97 3.07
C ALA A 91 -5.90 3.66 4.43
N ARG A 92 -5.98 2.88 5.51
CA ARG A 92 -5.94 3.45 6.86
C ARG A 92 -4.54 3.93 7.25
N ASP A 93 -3.53 3.12 6.96
CA ASP A 93 -2.18 3.33 7.48
C ASP A 93 -1.18 3.78 6.42
N GLY A 94 -1.55 3.72 5.15
CA GLY A 94 -0.63 3.99 4.07
C GLY A 94 -0.39 5.47 3.83
N GLN A 95 0.75 5.76 3.23
CA GLN A 95 1.12 7.10 2.81
C GLN A 95 1.20 7.14 1.29
N PRO A 96 0.42 8.01 0.62
CA PRO A 96 0.57 8.16 -0.83
C PRO A 96 1.96 8.68 -1.18
N VAL A 97 2.62 8.03 -2.12
CA VAL A 97 3.89 8.47 -2.65
C VAL A 97 3.69 9.18 -3.97
N TYR A 98 2.81 8.66 -4.82
CA TYR A 98 2.57 9.19 -6.15
C TYR A 98 1.14 8.90 -6.58
N GLU A 99 0.52 9.86 -7.22
CA GLU A 99 -0.76 9.67 -7.90
C GLU A 99 -0.70 10.37 -9.26
N ALA A 100 -1.18 9.65 -10.27
CA ALA A 100 -1.14 10.17 -11.65
C ALA A 100 -2.17 11.27 -11.88
N ARG A 101 -3.22 11.30 -11.06
CA ARG A 101 -4.29 12.29 -11.15
C ARG A 101 -4.62 12.77 -9.75
N PRO A 102 -5.06 14.03 -9.59
CA PRO A 102 -5.46 14.53 -8.26
C PRO A 102 -6.55 13.67 -7.64
N ARG A 103 -6.45 13.44 -6.35
CA ARG A 103 -7.44 12.71 -5.54
C ARG A 103 -7.57 11.22 -5.83
N LEU A 104 -6.65 10.66 -6.59
CA LEU A 104 -6.71 9.22 -6.85
C LEU A 104 -6.49 8.41 -5.58
N ALA A 105 -5.54 8.84 -4.74
CA ALA A 105 -5.29 8.20 -3.46
C ALA A 105 -6.51 8.32 -2.55
N GLU A 106 -7.11 9.50 -2.48
CA GLU A 106 -8.31 9.73 -1.68
C GLU A 106 -9.45 8.82 -2.13
N ARG A 107 -9.66 8.71 -3.44
CA ARG A 107 -10.70 7.84 -3.98
C ARG A 107 -10.45 6.38 -3.61
N PHE A 108 -9.22 5.93 -3.78
CA PHE A 108 -8.87 4.57 -3.40
C PHE A 108 -9.18 4.32 -1.92
N CYS A 109 -8.78 5.25 -1.05
CA CYS A 109 -9.00 5.10 0.39
C CYS A 109 -10.47 5.04 0.73
N LEU A 110 -11.28 5.92 0.14
CA LEU A 110 -12.71 5.92 0.41
C LEU A 110 -13.38 4.62 -0.04
N GLU A 111 -13.03 4.14 -1.23
CA GLU A 111 -13.58 2.88 -1.74
C GLU A 111 -13.17 1.69 -0.88
N ALA A 112 -11.91 1.65 -0.46
CA ALA A 112 -11.40 0.55 0.36
C ALA A 112 -12.06 0.52 1.74
N VAL A 113 -12.21 1.69 2.37
CA VAL A 113 -12.85 1.80 3.68
C VAL A 113 -14.33 1.43 3.56
N GLN A 114 -15.02 1.94 2.55
CA GLN A 114 -16.44 1.66 2.37
C GLN A 114 -16.68 0.17 2.12
N PHE A 115 -15.87 -0.44 1.25
CA PHE A 115 -15.98 -1.87 1.00
C PHE A 115 -15.79 -2.67 2.30
N TRP A 116 -14.79 -2.33 3.09
CA TRP A 116 -14.52 -3.06 4.33
C TRP A 116 -15.64 -2.87 5.35
N CYS A 117 -16.16 -1.64 5.49
CA CYS A 117 -17.25 -1.38 6.41
C CYS A 117 -18.52 -2.16 6.05
N ASP A 118 -18.76 -2.36 4.76
CA ASP A 118 -19.91 -3.13 4.29
C ASP A 118 -19.70 -4.64 4.45
N ALA A 119 -18.48 -5.10 4.26
CA ALA A 119 -18.15 -6.53 4.30
C ALA A 119 -17.88 -7.06 5.70
N ALA A 120 -17.32 -6.25 6.58
CA ALA A 120 -16.87 -6.72 7.89
C ALA A 120 -17.98 -7.35 8.74
N PRO A 121 -19.19 -6.78 8.82
CA PRO A 121 -20.27 -7.43 9.61
C PRO A 121 -20.65 -8.81 9.07
N ILE A 122 -20.61 -8.98 7.76
CA ILE A 122 -20.92 -10.26 7.12
C ILE A 122 -19.84 -11.28 7.47
N LEU A 123 -18.59 -10.86 7.37
CA LEU A 123 -17.45 -11.73 7.69
C LEU A 123 -17.44 -12.11 9.16
N GLU A 124 -17.77 -11.18 10.05
CA GLU A 124 -17.85 -11.47 11.48
C GLU A 124 -18.90 -12.50 11.78
N ARG A 125 -20.07 -12.40 11.16
CA ARG A 125 -21.15 -13.38 11.35
C ARG A 125 -20.73 -14.76 10.85
N ALA A 126 -20.12 -14.83 9.67
CA ALA A 126 -19.66 -16.10 9.14
C ALA A 126 -18.61 -16.73 10.05
N TYR A 127 -17.71 -15.90 10.59
CA TYR A 127 -16.69 -16.37 11.51
C TYR A 127 -17.30 -16.90 12.80
N ASP A 128 -18.28 -16.20 13.35
CA ASP A 128 -18.98 -16.63 14.56
C ASP A 128 -19.73 -17.94 14.35
N GLU A 129 -20.34 -18.12 13.18
CA GLU A 129 -21.01 -19.36 12.85
C GLU A 129 -20.05 -20.54 12.80
N VAL A 130 -18.87 -20.34 12.20
CA VAL A 130 -17.85 -21.38 12.15
C VAL A 130 -17.36 -21.72 13.55
N LEU A 131 -17.13 -20.71 14.39
CA LEU A 131 -16.71 -20.92 15.76
C LEU A 131 -17.76 -21.66 16.55
N ALA A 132 -19.03 -21.36 16.34
CA ALA A 132 -20.13 -22.06 17.04
C ALA A 132 -20.16 -23.55 16.68
N GLU A 133 -19.88 -23.89 15.43
CA GLU A 133 -19.82 -25.27 14.99
C GLU A 133 -18.65 -26.05 15.57
N LEU A 134 -17.58 -25.34 15.93
CA LEU A 134 -16.38 -25.97 16.48
C LEU A 134 -16.46 -26.22 17.99
N LYS A 135 -17.47 -25.67 18.65
CA LYS A 135 -17.64 -25.90 20.08
C LYS A 135 -18.20 -27.29 20.34
N PRO A 136 -17.64 -28.03 21.33
CA PRO A 136 -18.17 -29.35 21.70
C PRO A 136 -19.56 -29.28 22.31
#